data_c0c5d611ceaeb8f0b09f435493508ddf
#
_entry.id   c0c5d611ceaeb8f0b09f435493508ddf
#
_cell.length_a   1.000
_cell.length_b   1.000
_cell.length_c   1.000
_cell.angle_alpha   90.00
_cell.angle_beta   90.00
_cell.angle_gamma   90.00
#
_symmetry.space_group_name_H-M   'P 1'
#
loop_
_entity.id
_entity.type
_entity.pdbx_description
1 polymer ?
#
loop_
_entity_poly.entity_id
_entity_poly.type
_entity_poly.pdbx_seq_one_letter_code
_entity_poly.pdbx_strand_id
1 'polypeptide(L)'
;QKELGKDKQMAKDAEPTFVGIRSDNELVAVNSCYYSNSKGIFNYWRSRGMWVHPNFRGQKYSSVILTWCLEYAKRKDGDWMWTVPRESALPAYKSVGFVQQSDWFEDGQYGPNCIASKYL
;
A
#
# COMPACT_ATOMS: atom_id res chain seq x y z
N GLN A 1 -4.83 -14.64 19.28
CA GLN A 1 -5.60 -13.41 19.54
C GLN A 1 -4.68 -12.27 19.89
N LYS A 2 -4.96 -11.12 19.36
CA LYS A 2 -4.15 -9.92 19.53
C LYS A 2 -4.29 -9.29 20.90
N GLU A 3 -3.17 -8.91 21.50
CA GLU A 3 -3.17 -8.06 22.69
C GLU A 3 -3.31 -6.60 22.25
N LEU A 4 -4.45 -5.99 22.53
CA LEU A 4 -4.79 -4.67 22.00
C LEU A 4 -3.77 -3.58 22.29
N GLY A 5 -3.34 -3.45 23.55
CA GLY A 5 -2.46 -2.36 23.94
C GLY A 5 -1.07 -2.45 23.32
N LYS A 6 -0.42 -3.58 23.51
CA LYS A 6 0.95 -3.79 23.08
C LYS A 6 1.11 -3.78 21.57
N ASP A 7 0.24 -4.52 20.87
CA ASP A 7 0.35 -4.63 19.42
C ASP A 7 0.09 -3.30 18.73
N LYS A 8 -0.92 -2.57 19.23
CA LYS A 8 -1.21 -1.24 18.68
C LYS A 8 -0.09 -0.25 18.91
N GLN A 9 0.58 -0.33 20.05
CA GLN A 9 1.72 0.54 20.34
C GLN A 9 2.87 0.24 19.39
N MET A 10 3.15 -1.02 19.13
CA MET A 10 4.19 -1.40 18.17
C MET A 10 3.89 -0.89 16.76
N ALA A 11 2.63 -0.99 16.33
CA ALA A 11 2.24 -0.48 15.03
C ALA A 11 2.39 1.05 14.95
N LYS A 12 1.99 1.76 15.99
CA LYS A 12 2.11 3.22 16.04
C LYS A 12 3.55 3.71 16.02
N ASP A 13 4.46 2.95 16.58
CA ASP A 13 5.87 3.33 16.65
C ASP A 13 6.62 2.98 15.36
N ALA A 14 5.97 2.28 14.42
CA ALA A 14 6.62 1.92 13.17
C ALA A 14 6.83 3.15 12.29
N GLU A 15 8.08 3.33 11.85
CA GLU A 15 8.42 4.41 10.93
C GLU A 15 7.88 4.13 9.53
N PRO A 16 7.57 5.16 8.74
CA PRO A 16 7.26 4.97 7.33
C PRO A 16 8.41 4.26 6.61
N THR A 17 8.05 3.29 5.79
CA THR A 17 9.03 2.51 5.04
C THR A 17 8.93 2.84 3.56
N PHE A 18 10.06 3.21 2.99
CA PHE A 18 10.17 3.47 1.56
C PHE A 18 10.95 2.34 0.93
N VAL A 19 10.39 1.76 -0.12
CA VAL A 19 11.00 0.61 -0.78
C VAL A 19 11.16 0.89 -2.26
N GLY A 20 12.27 0.43 -2.83
CA GLY A 20 12.54 0.60 -4.25
C GLY A 20 13.11 -0.67 -4.86
N ILE A 21 12.89 -0.81 -6.15
CA ILE A 21 13.48 -1.90 -6.95
C ILE A 21 14.41 -1.26 -7.96
N ARG A 22 15.64 -1.80 -8.06
CA ARG A 22 16.63 -1.36 -9.04
C ARG A 22 16.87 -2.44 -10.07
N SER A 23 17.11 -2.02 -11.30
CA SER A 23 17.55 -2.88 -12.39
C SER A 23 18.73 -2.18 -13.04
N ASP A 24 19.89 -2.83 -13.05
CA ASP A 24 21.13 -2.25 -13.62
C ASP A 24 21.44 -0.84 -13.10
N ASN A 25 21.35 -0.66 -11.78
CA ASN A 25 21.59 0.62 -11.09
C ASN A 25 20.53 1.70 -11.37
N GLU A 26 19.47 1.37 -12.09
CA GLU A 26 18.37 2.28 -12.34
C GLU A 26 17.20 1.96 -11.40
N LEU A 27 16.60 3.00 -10.80
CA LEU A 27 15.44 2.84 -9.97
C LEU A 27 14.21 2.64 -10.87
N VAL A 28 13.59 1.46 -10.79
CA VAL A 28 12.50 1.10 -11.70
C VAL A 28 11.12 1.08 -11.05
N ALA A 29 11.06 0.96 -9.74
CA ALA A 29 9.78 0.99 -9.01
C ALA A 29 9.99 1.49 -7.59
N VAL A 30 9.00 2.20 -7.07
CA VAL A 30 9.00 2.67 -5.68
C VAL A 30 7.61 2.53 -5.09
N ASN A 31 7.56 2.38 -3.78
CA ASN A 31 6.33 2.50 -3.01
C ASN A 31 6.69 2.83 -1.58
N SER A 32 5.71 3.28 -0.81
CA SER A 32 5.88 3.44 0.62
C SER A 32 4.70 2.83 1.35
N CYS A 33 4.93 2.39 2.57
CA CYS A 33 3.86 1.93 3.43
C CYS A 33 4.14 2.38 4.86
N TYR A 34 3.08 2.66 5.59
CA TYR A 34 3.20 3.18 6.95
C TYR A 34 1.93 2.91 7.73
N TYR A 35 2.08 2.86 9.05
CA TYR A 35 0.94 2.80 9.94
C TYR A 35 0.13 4.07 9.81
N SER A 36 -1.17 3.94 9.57
CA SER A 36 -2.04 5.10 9.41
C SER A 36 -2.91 5.35 10.63
N ASN A 37 -3.60 4.34 11.10
CA ASN A 37 -4.48 4.47 12.26
C ASN A 37 -4.93 3.12 12.78
N SER A 38 -5.54 3.13 13.97
CA SER A 38 -6.22 1.96 14.52
C SER A 38 -7.71 2.25 14.63
N LYS A 39 -8.52 1.22 14.44
CA LYS A 39 -9.97 1.30 14.61
C LYS A 39 -10.43 0.00 15.26
N GLY A 40 -10.94 0.09 16.48
CA GLY A 40 -11.24 -1.09 17.27
C GLY A 40 -9.98 -1.90 17.54
N ILE A 41 -10.00 -3.18 17.20
CA ILE A 41 -8.84 -4.06 17.36
C ILE A 41 -7.95 -4.09 16.12
N PHE A 42 -8.31 -3.37 15.05
CA PHE A 42 -7.60 -3.44 13.77
C PHE A 42 -6.59 -2.33 13.62
N ASN A 43 -5.42 -2.66 13.11
CA ASN A 43 -4.38 -1.72 12.70
C ASN A 43 -4.45 -1.55 11.19
N TYR A 44 -4.54 -0.30 10.75
CA TYR A 44 -4.60 0.05 9.34
C TYR A 44 -3.29 0.64 8.87
N TRP A 45 -2.79 0.11 7.78
CA TRP A 45 -1.59 0.61 7.10
C TRP A 45 -1.98 1.22 5.77
N ARG A 46 -1.19 2.14 5.28
CA ARG A 46 -1.42 2.80 4.01
C ARG A 46 -0.27 2.54 3.05
N SER A 47 -0.62 2.27 1.79
CA SER A 47 0.32 2.28 0.66
C SER A 47 0.19 3.60 -0.06
N ARG A 48 1.31 4.27 -0.36
CA ARG A 48 1.30 5.58 -1.00
C ARG A 48 2.51 5.75 -1.90
N GLY A 49 2.31 6.45 -3.03
CA GLY A 49 3.41 6.82 -3.91
C GLY A 49 3.95 5.68 -4.76
N MET A 50 3.11 4.70 -5.06
CA MET A 50 3.51 3.61 -5.94
C MET A 50 3.78 4.14 -7.35
N TRP A 51 4.97 3.84 -7.87
CA TRP A 51 5.39 4.29 -9.18
C TRP A 51 6.28 3.23 -9.82
N VAL A 52 6.09 3.02 -11.12
CA VAL A 52 6.93 2.15 -11.93
C VAL A 52 7.43 2.97 -13.11
N HIS A 53 8.73 2.91 -13.36
CA HIS A 53 9.36 3.60 -14.47
C HIS A 53 8.64 3.20 -15.78
N PRO A 54 8.32 4.17 -16.66
CA PRO A 54 7.54 3.87 -17.88
C PRO A 54 8.09 2.73 -18.74
N ASN A 55 9.40 2.61 -18.85
CA ASN A 55 10.02 1.54 -19.64
C ASN A 55 9.94 0.16 -19.02
N PHE A 56 9.48 0.08 -17.76
CA PHE A 56 9.40 -1.18 -17.02
C PHE A 56 7.97 -1.56 -16.65
N ARG A 57 7.00 -0.82 -17.15
CA ARG A 57 5.58 -1.14 -16.91
C ARG A 57 5.17 -2.39 -17.67
N GLY A 58 4.20 -3.11 -17.13
CA GLY A 58 3.76 -4.37 -17.72
C GLY A 58 4.66 -5.57 -17.42
N GLN A 59 5.66 -5.40 -16.57
CA GLN A 59 6.62 -6.47 -16.24
C GLN A 59 6.47 -6.93 -14.79
N LYS A 60 5.33 -6.64 -14.15
CA LYS A 60 4.97 -7.08 -12.81
C LYS A 60 5.81 -6.48 -11.67
N TYR A 61 6.55 -5.43 -11.90
CA TYR A 61 7.28 -4.75 -10.82
C TYR A 61 6.34 -4.19 -9.76
N SER A 62 5.17 -3.70 -10.17
CA SER A 62 4.17 -3.22 -9.22
C SER A 62 3.70 -4.34 -8.30
N SER A 63 3.44 -5.54 -8.84
CA SER A 63 3.04 -6.69 -8.02
C SER A 63 4.11 -7.05 -7.00
N VAL A 64 5.37 -7.05 -7.41
CA VAL A 64 6.49 -7.38 -6.52
C VAL A 64 6.58 -6.37 -5.37
N ILE A 65 6.58 -5.07 -5.70
CA ILE A 65 6.77 -4.04 -4.69
C ILE A 65 5.56 -3.92 -3.75
N LEU A 66 4.36 -4.08 -4.28
CA LEU A 66 3.15 -4.07 -3.46
C LEU A 66 3.08 -5.29 -2.53
N THR A 67 3.45 -6.46 -3.04
CA THR A 67 3.51 -7.68 -2.22
C THR A 67 4.50 -7.52 -1.08
N TRP A 68 5.66 -6.91 -1.35
CA TRP A 68 6.64 -6.64 -0.31
C TRP A 68 6.04 -5.77 0.80
N CYS A 69 5.33 -4.71 0.42
CA CYS A 69 4.71 -3.82 1.41
C CYS A 69 3.61 -4.52 2.21
N LEU A 70 2.81 -5.37 1.57
CA LEU A 70 1.78 -6.15 2.25
C LEU A 70 2.40 -7.08 3.29
N GLU A 71 3.45 -7.79 2.92
CA GLU A 71 4.17 -8.70 3.82
C GLU A 71 4.80 -7.94 4.99
N TYR A 72 5.39 -6.80 4.71
CA TYR A 72 6.01 -5.96 5.73
C TYR A 72 4.99 -5.48 6.75
N ALA A 73 3.86 -4.96 6.28
CA ALA A 73 2.79 -4.48 7.17
C ALA A 73 2.22 -5.62 8.01
N LYS A 74 2.06 -6.80 7.41
CA LYS A 74 1.58 -7.96 8.14
C LYS A 74 2.52 -8.35 9.27
N ARG A 75 3.84 -8.35 9.01
CA ARG A 75 4.84 -8.64 10.04
C ARG A 75 4.85 -7.61 11.16
N LYS A 76 4.40 -6.38 10.87
CA LYS A 76 4.27 -5.30 11.86
C LYS A 76 2.90 -5.25 12.51
N ASP A 77 2.17 -6.37 12.50
CA ASP A 77 0.87 -6.49 13.11
C ASP A 77 -0.23 -5.67 12.44
N GLY A 78 -0.05 -5.32 11.16
CA GLY A 78 -1.11 -4.72 10.38
C GLY A 78 -2.22 -5.72 10.08
N ASP A 79 -3.44 -5.22 10.04
CA ASP A 79 -4.61 -6.05 9.73
C ASP A 79 -5.19 -5.71 8.37
N TRP A 80 -5.08 -4.44 7.99
CA TRP A 80 -5.59 -3.94 6.72
C TRP A 80 -4.57 -3.00 6.09
N MET A 81 -4.50 -3.04 4.77
CA MET A 81 -3.81 -2.00 4.02
C MET A 81 -4.81 -1.31 3.11
N TRP A 82 -4.76 0.02 3.06
CA TRP A 82 -5.62 0.81 2.20
C TRP A 82 -4.78 1.77 1.36
N THR A 83 -5.38 2.25 0.29
CA THR A 83 -4.74 3.16 -0.63
C THR A 83 -5.80 3.97 -1.36
N VAL A 84 -5.37 5.04 -2.01
CA VAL A 84 -6.26 5.90 -2.80
C VAL A 84 -5.70 5.98 -4.22
N PRO A 85 -5.91 4.93 -5.04
CA PRO A 85 -5.34 4.90 -6.37
C PRO A 85 -6.15 5.70 -7.38
N ARG A 86 -5.44 6.22 -8.39
CA ARG A 86 -6.06 6.73 -9.61
C ARG A 86 -6.52 5.55 -10.47
N GLU A 87 -7.35 5.85 -11.49
CA GLU A 87 -7.84 4.82 -12.40
C GLU A 87 -6.71 3.98 -13.00
N SER A 88 -5.62 4.62 -13.40
CA SER A 88 -4.49 3.93 -14.03
C SER A 88 -3.73 3.00 -13.07
N ALA A 89 -3.80 3.25 -11.78
CA ALA A 89 -3.08 2.44 -10.78
C ALA A 89 -3.94 1.32 -10.20
N LEU A 90 -5.25 1.43 -10.24
CA LEU A 90 -6.14 0.45 -9.62
C LEU A 90 -5.89 -1.00 -10.09
N PRO A 91 -5.68 -1.26 -11.40
CA PRO A 91 -5.41 -2.64 -11.84
C PRO A 91 -4.22 -3.29 -11.14
N ALA A 92 -3.15 -2.52 -10.90
CA ALA A 92 -1.98 -3.03 -10.19
C ALA A 92 -2.32 -3.45 -8.77
N TYR A 93 -3.10 -2.62 -8.06
CA TYR A 93 -3.55 -2.96 -6.72
C TYR A 93 -4.48 -4.16 -6.70
N LYS A 94 -5.41 -4.23 -7.65
CA LYS A 94 -6.30 -5.39 -7.76
C LYS A 94 -5.54 -6.68 -8.00
N SER A 95 -4.45 -6.62 -8.76
CA SER A 95 -3.65 -7.81 -9.07
C SER A 95 -3.05 -8.47 -7.82
N VAL A 96 -2.89 -7.74 -6.74
CA VAL A 96 -2.37 -8.28 -5.48
C VAL A 96 -3.47 -8.40 -4.41
N GLY A 97 -4.73 -8.26 -4.79
CA GLY A 97 -5.86 -8.59 -3.92
C GLY A 97 -6.59 -7.41 -3.30
N PHE A 98 -6.26 -6.18 -3.68
CA PHE A 98 -7.04 -5.03 -3.20
C PHE A 98 -8.43 -5.04 -3.82
N VAL A 99 -9.40 -4.56 -3.05
CA VAL A 99 -10.79 -4.44 -3.48
C VAL A 99 -11.20 -2.97 -3.40
N GLN A 100 -11.84 -2.49 -4.46
CA GLN A 100 -12.36 -1.12 -4.47
C GLN A 100 -13.49 -1.00 -3.45
N GLN A 101 -13.37 -0.02 -2.55
CA GLN A 101 -14.31 0.18 -1.45
C GLN A 101 -15.23 1.37 -1.65
N SER A 102 -14.91 2.26 -2.57
CA SER A 102 -15.70 3.47 -2.82
C SER A 102 -15.93 3.68 -4.30
N ASP A 103 -16.89 4.55 -4.62
CA ASP A 103 -17.02 5.08 -5.97
C ASP A 103 -15.83 6.00 -6.26
N TRP A 104 -15.70 6.36 -7.53
CA TRP A 104 -14.68 7.33 -7.94
C TRP A 104 -15.04 8.71 -7.43
N PHE A 105 -14.04 9.46 -6.99
CA PHE A 105 -14.21 10.85 -6.55
C PHE A 105 -13.05 11.69 -7.07
N GLU A 106 -13.31 13.00 -7.27
CA GLU A 106 -12.26 13.90 -7.69
C GLU A 106 -11.34 14.23 -6.51
N ASP A 107 -10.04 14.24 -6.78
CA ASP A 107 -9.03 14.59 -5.80
C ASP A 107 -8.09 15.63 -6.39
N GLY A 108 -8.55 16.87 -6.44
CA GLY A 108 -7.76 17.98 -6.92
C GLY A 108 -7.32 17.82 -8.36
N GLN A 109 -6.01 17.94 -8.57
CA GLN A 109 -5.43 17.97 -9.92
C GLN A 109 -5.14 16.59 -10.52
N TYR A 110 -5.34 15.52 -9.76
CA TYR A 110 -4.92 14.18 -10.20
C TYR A 110 -6.04 13.35 -10.81
N GLY A 111 -7.23 13.93 -10.99
CA GLY A 111 -8.36 13.25 -11.58
C GLY A 111 -9.05 12.28 -10.62
N PRO A 112 -9.88 11.36 -11.15
CA PRO A 112 -10.63 10.45 -10.31
C PRO A 112 -9.77 9.49 -9.52
N ASN A 113 -10.12 9.31 -8.26
CA ASN A 113 -9.50 8.35 -7.34
C ASN A 113 -10.59 7.53 -6.67
N CYS A 114 -10.23 6.42 -6.08
CA CYS A 114 -11.15 5.67 -5.22
C CYS A 114 -10.39 5.18 -3.99
N ILE A 115 -11.11 4.65 -3.03
CA ILE A 115 -10.50 3.96 -1.89
C ILE A 115 -10.49 2.48 -2.20
N ALA A 116 -9.36 1.83 -2.00
CA ALA A 116 -9.22 0.39 -2.14
C ALA A 116 -8.51 -0.16 -0.91
N SER A 117 -8.81 -1.38 -0.53
CA SER A 117 -8.23 -1.99 0.66
C SER A 117 -8.06 -3.49 0.52
N LYS A 118 -7.18 -4.04 1.35
CA LYS A 118 -6.91 -5.48 1.41
C LYS A 118 -6.71 -5.89 2.85
N TYR A 119 -7.36 -6.98 3.25
CA TYR A 119 -7.11 -7.62 4.54
C TYR A 119 -5.78 -8.38 4.49
N LEU A 120 -4.96 -8.20 5.52
CA LEU A 120 -3.60 -8.77 5.56
C LEU A 120 -3.53 -10.18 6.18
#